data_a591b401abcc17cce1faf62dcbcb5f56
#
_entry.id   a591b401abcc17cce1faf62dcbcb5f56
#
_cell.length_a   1.000
_cell.length_b   1.000
_cell.length_c   1.000
_cell.angle_alpha   90.00
_cell.angle_beta   90.00
_cell.angle_gamma   90.00
#
_symmetry.space_group_name_H-M   'P 1'
#
loop_
_entity.id
_entity.type
_entity.pdbx_description
1 polymer ?
#
loop_
_entity_poly.entity_id
_entity_poly.type
_entity_poly.pdbx_seq_one_letter_code
_entity_poly.pdbx_strand_id
1 'polypeptide(L)'
;MDKYIIANWKMNNDFSDIEPYVDYLKENLENKNNVVACVPYVMVKTFADKAAGIIETGAENCYFAEKGAYTGEISVNMLKNAGANYVIIGHSERRQIFGETNELISKKVAAALAGGLKVVFCIGETLEQKDDFKAVLEKQIVEGLEGISDFSNVIVAYEPVWAIGTGKVATIEDIEKVHAYIKTVLDEKFGVDLPILYGGSVKPENSAEILALQDVGGVLIGGACLKAESFASIAKSR
;
A
#
# COMPACT_ATOMS: atom_id res chain seq x y z
N MET A 1 13.51 -3.85 12.49
CA MET A 1 12.04 -3.59 12.47
C MET A 1 11.37 -4.69 11.67
N ASP A 2 10.18 -5.11 12.08
CA ASP A 2 9.40 -6.06 11.29
C ASP A 2 8.96 -5.41 9.98
N LYS A 3 9.16 -6.10 8.87
CA LYS A 3 8.79 -5.61 7.54
C LYS A 3 7.28 -5.70 7.32
N TYR A 4 6.72 -4.75 6.58
CA TYR A 4 5.32 -4.80 6.13
C TYR A 4 5.21 -5.62 4.85
N ILE A 5 4.27 -6.55 4.81
CA ILE A 5 3.94 -7.36 3.63
C ILE A 5 2.48 -7.11 3.29
N ILE A 6 2.23 -6.24 2.33
CA ILE A 6 0.89 -5.75 2.02
C ILE A 6 0.46 -6.24 0.63
N ALA A 7 -0.60 -7.02 0.59
CA ALA A 7 -1.26 -7.42 -0.64
C ALA A 7 -2.21 -6.31 -1.13
N ASN A 8 -2.19 -6.04 -2.42
CA ASN A 8 -3.18 -5.24 -3.13
C ASN A 8 -3.84 -6.15 -4.18
N TRP A 9 -5.05 -6.61 -3.90
CA TRP A 9 -5.78 -7.51 -4.81
C TRP A 9 -6.21 -6.81 -6.10
N LYS A 10 -6.31 -5.47 -6.03
CA LYS A 10 -6.85 -4.67 -7.13
C LYS A 10 -8.26 -5.18 -7.51
N MET A 11 -8.64 -5.09 -8.77
CA MET A 11 -9.94 -5.59 -9.26
C MET A 11 -9.79 -7.07 -9.67
N ASN A 12 -9.47 -7.94 -8.70
CA ASN A 12 -9.35 -9.38 -8.90
C ASN A 12 -10.01 -10.13 -7.75
N ASN A 13 -10.11 -11.45 -7.93
CA ASN A 13 -10.73 -12.40 -7.01
C ASN A 13 -12.23 -12.12 -6.77
N ASP A 14 -12.90 -13.06 -6.16
CA ASP A 14 -14.28 -12.93 -5.70
C ASP A 14 -14.50 -13.62 -4.34
N PHE A 15 -15.75 -13.73 -3.90
CA PHE A 15 -16.08 -14.28 -2.59
C PHE A 15 -15.64 -15.74 -2.41
N SER A 16 -15.62 -16.53 -3.49
CA SER A 16 -15.22 -17.95 -3.44
C SER A 16 -13.72 -18.13 -3.20
N ASP A 17 -12.91 -17.11 -3.49
CA ASP A 17 -11.46 -17.15 -3.31
C ASP A 17 -11.03 -16.84 -1.87
N ILE A 18 -11.89 -16.18 -1.08
CA ILE A 18 -11.54 -15.70 0.27
C ILE A 18 -11.19 -16.84 1.21
N GLU A 19 -12.07 -17.83 1.32
CA GLU A 19 -11.88 -18.91 2.29
C GLU A 19 -10.63 -19.75 2.02
N PRO A 20 -10.40 -20.28 0.80
CA PRO A 20 -9.18 -21.03 0.51
C PRO A 20 -7.91 -20.19 0.65
N TYR A 21 -7.97 -18.89 0.31
CA TYR A 21 -6.85 -17.99 0.48
C TYR A 21 -6.47 -17.81 1.96
N VAL A 22 -7.44 -17.52 2.80
CA VAL A 22 -7.23 -17.30 4.24
C VAL A 22 -6.82 -18.58 4.96
N ASP A 23 -7.43 -19.72 4.63
CA ASP A 23 -7.10 -21.02 5.22
C ASP A 23 -5.65 -21.39 4.89
N TYR A 24 -5.20 -21.20 3.66
CA TYR A 24 -3.81 -21.42 3.31
C TYR A 24 -2.85 -20.54 4.13
N LEU A 25 -3.15 -19.25 4.30
CA LEU A 25 -2.33 -18.34 5.11
C LEU A 25 -2.32 -18.74 6.58
N LYS A 26 -3.44 -19.19 7.12
CA LYS A 26 -3.55 -19.67 8.50
C LYS A 26 -2.59 -20.83 8.79
N GLU A 27 -2.48 -21.75 7.86
CA GLU A 27 -1.64 -22.93 7.98
C GLU A 27 -0.15 -22.64 7.70
N ASN A 28 0.12 -21.64 6.87
CA ASN A 28 1.46 -21.43 6.30
C ASN A 28 2.18 -20.17 6.79
N LEU A 29 1.56 -19.30 7.61
CA LEU A 29 2.22 -18.14 8.20
C LEU A 29 2.48 -18.36 9.68
N GLU A 30 3.76 -18.42 10.08
CA GLU A 30 4.18 -18.52 11.48
C GLU A 30 4.10 -17.16 12.18
N ASN A 31 4.65 -16.11 11.57
CA ASN A 31 4.58 -14.73 12.05
C ASN A 31 3.67 -13.91 11.14
N LYS A 32 2.59 -13.36 11.71
CA LYS A 32 1.52 -12.67 10.99
C LYS A 32 1.54 -11.15 11.19
N ASN A 33 2.45 -10.64 12.02
CA ASN A 33 2.57 -9.21 12.26
C ASN A 33 2.95 -8.47 10.99
N ASN A 34 2.27 -7.36 10.71
CA ASN A 34 2.45 -6.54 9.54
C ASN A 34 2.16 -7.25 8.19
N VAL A 35 1.44 -8.37 8.21
CA VAL A 35 0.89 -8.99 7.00
C VAL A 35 -0.54 -8.50 6.82
N VAL A 36 -0.81 -7.88 5.68
CA VAL A 36 -2.07 -7.20 5.39
C VAL A 36 -2.57 -7.59 4.01
N ALA A 37 -3.88 -7.78 3.86
CA ALA A 37 -4.48 -7.87 2.54
C ALA A 37 -5.49 -6.73 2.34
N CYS A 38 -5.21 -5.87 1.35
CA CYS A 38 -6.15 -4.86 0.87
C CYS A 38 -6.97 -5.47 -0.26
N VAL A 39 -8.28 -5.49 -0.07
CA VAL A 39 -9.23 -6.18 -0.95
C VAL A 39 -10.30 -5.21 -1.47
N PRO A 40 -10.99 -5.52 -2.60
CA PRO A 40 -12.10 -4.72 -3.11
C PRO A 40 -13.17 -4.45 -2.05
N TYR A 41 -13.81 -3.28 -2.10
CA TYR A 41 -14.80 -2.83 -1.11
C TYR A 41 -15.86 -3.86 -0.75
N VAL A 42 -16.40 -4.54 -1.76
CA VAL A 42 -17.47 -5.54 -1.59
C VAL A 42 -17.03 -6.73 -0.76
N MET A 43 -15.74 -7.00 -0.70
CA MET A 43 -15.16 -8.16 -0.02
C MET A 43 -14.63 -7.84 1.38
N VAL A 44 -14.43 -6.56 1.73
CA VAL A 44 -13.76 -6.16 2.99
C VAL A 44 -14.40 -6.84 4.21
N LYS A 45 -15.73 -6.78 4.34
CA LYS A 45 -16.42 -7.37 5.50
C LYS A 45 -16.21 -8.88 5.60
N THR A 46 -16.44 -9.58 4.48
CA THR A 46 -16.30 -11.05 4.45
C THR A 46 -14.85 -11.46 4.69
N PHE A 47 -13.91 -10.74 4.07
CA PHE A 47 -12.48 -11.01 4.26
C PHE A 47 -12.06 -10.76 5.72
N ALA A 48 -12.46 -9.64 6.31
CA ALA A 48 -12.13 -9.30 7.70
C ALA A 48 -12.64 -10.34 8.69
N ASP A 49 -13.87 -10.84 8.51
CA ASP A 49 -14.44 -11.88 9.37
C ASP A 49 -13.65 -13.20 9.28
N LYS A 50 -13.22 -13.59 8.08
CA LYS A 50 -12.46 -14.82 7.87
C LYS A 50 -11.00 -14.69 8.30
N ALA A 51 -10.37 -13.54 8.05
CA ALA A 51 -8.96 -13.28 8.33
C ALA A 51 -8.67 -12.90 9.79
N ALA A 52 -9.69 -12.74 10.63
CA ALA A 52 -9.56 -12.30 12.02
C ALA A 52 -8.56 -13.17 12.80
N GLY A 53 -7.53 -12.51 13.38
CA GLY A 53 -6.46 -13.18 14.11
C GLY A 53 -5.44 -13.96 13.24
N ILE A 54 -5.56 -13.85 11.91
CA ILE A 54 -4.65 -14.48 10.95
C ILE A 54 -3.78 -13.41 10.29
N ILE A 55 -4.38 -12.46 9.58
CA ILE A 55 -3.72 -11.29 9.01
C ILE A 55 -4.63 -10.08 9.12
N GLU A 56 -4.07 -8.88 8.92
CA GLU A 56 -4.86 -7.65 8.92
C GLU A 56 -5.59 -7.44 7.59
N THR A 57 -6.72 -6.75 7.66
CA THR A 57 -7.55 -6.42 6.49
C THR A 57 -7.43 -4.93 6.16
N GLY A 58 -7.30 -4.62 4.87
CA GLY A 58 -7.31 -3.27 4.34
C GLY A 58 -8.31 -3.10 3.20
N ALA A 59 -8.51 -1.84 2.83
CA ALA A 59 -9.24 -1.44 1.64
C ALA A 59 -8.29 -0.79 0.62
N GLU A 60 -8.71 -0.76 -0.65
CA GLU A 60 -7.89 -0.27 -1.76
C GLU A 60 -8.05 1.23 -2.04
N ASN A 61 -8.99 1.89 -1.36
CA ASN A 61 -9.26 3.32 -1.43
C ASN A 61 -10.30 3.71 -0.37
N CYS A 62 -10.49 5.03 -0.15
CA CYS A 62 -11.63 5.59 0.55
C CYS A 62 -11.98 6.97 -0.01
N TYR A 63 -13.14 7.50 0.37
CA TYR A 63 -13.47 8.89 0.12
C TYR A 63 -13.26 9.72 1.39
N PHE A 64 -13.02 11.02 1.23
CA PHE A 64 -12.67 11.91 2.35
C PHE A 64 -13.88 12.39 3.16
N ALA A 65 -15.09 12.38 2.57
CA ALA A 65 -16.29 12.81 3.28
C ALA A 65 -16.85 11.68 4.17
N GLU A 66 -17.32 12.03 5.37
CA GLU A 66 -17.94 11.08 6.29
C GLU A 66 -19.23 10.48 5.73
N LYS A 67 -20.06 11.32 5.11
CA LYS A 67 -21.34 10.98 4.48
C LYS A 67 -21.77 12.08 3.51
N GLY A 68 -22.74 11.79 2.66
CA GLY A 68 -23.32 12.80 1.76
C GLY A 68 -23.72 12.28 0.40
N ALA A 69 -23.94 13.20 -0.53
CA ALA A 69 -24.35 12.94 -1.90
C ALA A 69 -23.12 12.60 -2.77
N TYR A 70 -22.51 11.45 -2.52
CA TYR A 70 -21.32 10.94 -3.21
C TYR A 70 -21.59 9.52 -3.68
N THR A 71 -22.52 9.38 -4.63
CA THR A 71 -23.00 8.08 -5.11
C THR A 71 -21.83 7.21 -5.59
N GLY A 72 -21.69 6.02 -5.02
CA GLY A 72 -20.63 5.06 -5.36
C GLY A 72 -19.38 5.14 -4.48
N GLU A 73 -19.19 6.22 -3.68
CA GLU A 73 -18.05 6.36 -2.79
C GLU A 73 -18.25 5.64 -1.45
N ILE A 74 -17.14 5.23 -0.85
CA ILE A 74 -17.09 4.53 0.43
C ILE A 74 -16.33 5.38 1.44
N SER A 75 -17.00 5.72 2.56
CA SER A 75 -16.38 6.52 3.62
C SER A 75 -15.46 5.70 4.52
N VAL A 76 -14.58 6.38 5.26
CA VAL A 76 -13.70 5.75 6.26
C VAL A 76 -14.50 4.99 7.31
N ASN A 77 -15.62 5.55 7.79
CA ASN A 77 -16.47 4.88 8.78
C ASN A 77 -17.09 3.59 8.24
N MET A 78 -17.49 3.55 6.96
CA MET A 78 -17.98 2.33 6.31
C MET A 78 -16.90 1.25 6.28
N LEU A 79 -15.66 1.61 5.95
CA LEU A 79 -14.54 0.68 5.94
C LEU A 79 -14.21 0.11 7.32
N LYS A 80 -14.16 0.97 8.34
CA LYS A 80 -13.94 0.52 9.72
C LYS A 80 -15.04 -0.41 10.21
N ASN A 81 -16.29 -0.09 9.95
CA ASN A 81 -17.42 -0.95 10.30
C ASN A 81 -17.41 -2.28 9.54
N ALA A 82 -16.80 -2.32 8.36
CA ALA A 82 -16.55 -3.54 7.62
C ALA A 82 -15.34 -4.34 8.14
N GLY A 83 -14.53 -3.79 9.06
CA GLY A 83 -13.39 -4.46 9.68
C GLY A 83 -12.03 -4.13 9.06
N ALA A 84 -11.94 -3.09 8.20
CA ALA A 84 -10.65 -2.64 7.69
C ALA A 84 -9.86 -1.86 8.75
N ASN A 85 -8.56 -2.14 8.86
CA ASN A 85 -7.59 -1.42 9.69
C ASN A 85 -6.60 -0.62 8.83
N TYR A 86 -6.49 -0.94 7.56
CA TYR A 86 -5.61 -0.28 6.58
C TYR A 86 -6.38 0.24 5.38
N VAL A 87 -5.80 1.22 4.70
CA VAL A 87 -6.30 1.70 3.41
C VAL A 87 -5.15 2.14 2.51
N ILE A 88 -5.19 1.74 1.24
CA ILE A 88 -4.30 2.25 0.19
C ILE A 88 -4.87 3.57 -0.33
N ILE A 89 -4.05 4.62 -0.40
CA ILE A 89 -4.45 5.93 -0.93
C ILE A 89 -3.40 6.42 -1.92
N GLY A 90 -3.86 6.96 -3.04
CA GLY A 90 -3.00 7.54 -4.07
C GLY A 90 -2.27 6.52 -4.93
N HIS A 91 -2.73 5.25 -4.97
CA HIS A 91 -2.17 4.23 -5.85
C HIS A 91 -2.02 4.72 -7.30
N SER A 92 -0.96 4.29 -7.96
CA SER A 92 -0.63 4.75 -9.32
C SER A 92 -1.80 4.62 -10.32
N GLU A 93 -2.57 3.54 -10.26
CA GLU A 93 -3.76 3.36 -11.10
C GLU A 93 -4.82 4.44 -10.84
N ARG A 94 -5.00 4.86 -9.58
CA ARG A 94 -5.95 5.91 -9.25
C ARG A 94 -5.51 7.27 -9.75
N ARG A 95 -4.20 7.54 -9.71
CA ARG A 95 -3.61 8.76 -10.29
C ARG A 95 -3.72 8.77 -11.81
N GLN A 96 -3.33 7.68 -12.47
CA GLN A 96 -3.18 7.62 -13.92
C GLN A 96 -4.50 7.39 -14.66
N ILE A 97 -5.38 6.53 -14.13
CA ILE A 97 -6.63 6.11 -14.82
C ILE A 97 -7.81 6.95 -14.34
N PHE A 98 -7.89 7.20 -13.02
CA PHE A 98 -9.04 7.88 -12.42
C PHE A 98 -8.78 9.36 -12.12
N GLY A 99 -7.59 9.90 -12.44
CA GLY A 99 -7.26 11.31 -12.36
C GLY A 99 -7.20 11.87 -10.93
N GLU A 100 -6.91 11.06 -9.91
CA GLU A 100 -6.78 11.55 -8.54
C GLU A 100 -5.57 12.50 -8.41
N THR A 101 -5.85 13.73 -7.99
CA THR A 101 -4.83 14.76 -7.77
C THR A 101 -4.22 14.65 -6.37
N ASN A 102 -3.05 15.25 -6.16
CA ASN A 102 -2.43 15.28 -4.82
C ASN A 102 -3.34 15.98 -3.79
N GLU A 103 -4.09 17.01 -4.18
CA GLU A 103 -5.06 17.67 -3.31
C GLU A 103 -6.18 16.71 -2.86
N LEU A 104 -6.75 15.93 -3.78
CA LEU A 104 -7.77 14.93 -3.42
C LEU A 104 -7.19 13.85 -2.53
N ILE A 105 -5.96 13.39 -2.83
CA ILE A 105 -5.25 12.38 -2.06
C ILE A 105 -4.96 12.88 -0.64
N SER A 106 -4.50 14.12 -0.47
CA SER A 106 -4.28 14.73 0.85
C SER A 106 -5.54 14.72 1.69
N LYS A 107 -6.69 15.11 1.12
CA LYS A 107 -7.99 15.04 1.82
C LYS A 107 -8.35 13.62 2.26
N LYS A 108 -8.08 12.62 1.41
CA LYS A 108 -8.30 11.20 1.74
C LYS A 108 -7.38 10.71 2.85
N VAL A 109 -6.09 11.07 2.78
CA VAL A 109 -5.10 10.73 3.82
C VAL A 109 -5.53 11.30 5.16
N ALA A 110 -5.86 12.60 5.21
CA ALA A 110 -6.32 13.26 6.43
C ALA A 110 -7.58 12.59 7.02
N ALA A 111 -8.57 12.29 6.19
CA ALA A 111 -9.81 11.63 6.62
C ALA A 111 -9.55 10.21 7.15
N ALA A 112 -8.70 9.43 6.48
CA ALA A 112 -8.37 8.07 6.88
C ALA A 112 -7.63 8.02 8.22
N LEU A 113 -6.66 8.92 8.43
CA LEU A 113 -5.93 9.05 9.69
C LEU A 113 -6.85 9.52 10.82
N ALA A 114 -7.68 10.53 10.59
CA ALA A 114 -8.67 11.02 11.55
C ALA A 114 -9.66 9.92 11.95
N GLY A 115 -10.02 9.04 11.02
CA GLY A 115 -10.85 7.87 11.27
C GLY A 115 -10.11 6.71 11.94
N GLY A 116 -8.79 6.79 12.15
CA GLY A 116 -7.97 5.78 12.82
C GLY A 116 -7.62 4.57 11.93
N LEU A 117 -7.58 4.74 10.62
CA LEU A 117 -7.00 3.75 9.71
C LEU A 117 -5.48 3.98 9.58
N LYS A 118 -4.73 2.91 9.35
CA LYS A 118 -3.35 3.00 8.86
C LYS A 118 -3.37 3.23 7.36
N VAL A 119 -2.66 4.25 6.91
CA VAL A 119 -2.64 4.70 5.52
C VAL A 119 -1.40 4.17 4.81
N VAL A 120 -1.58 3.44 3.71
CA VAL A 120 -0.54 3.12 2.76
C VAL A 120 -0.59 4.18 1.66
N PHE A 121 0.23 5.22 1.83
CA PHE A 121 0.28 6.37 0.94
C PHE A 121 1.20 6.09 -0.25
N CYS A 122 0.64 5.98 -1.44
CA CYS A 122 1.34 5.62 -2.66
C CYS A 122 1.85 6.85 -3.41
N ILE A 123 3.12 6.79 -3.78
CA ILE A 123 3.83 7.77 -4.61
C ILE A 123 4.63 7.05 -5.70
N GLY A 124 4.90 7.71 -6.80
CA GLY A 124 5.71 7.12 -7.87
C GLY A 124 5.71 7.97 -9.14
N GLU A 125 6.75 7.80 -9.93
CA GLU A 125 6.94 8.47 -11.22
C GLU A 125 6.62 7.55 -12.39
N THR A 126 6.15 8.13 -13.51
CA THR A 126 5.99 7.45 -14.79
C THR A 126 7.32 7.30 -15.53
N LEU A 127 7.33 6.57 -16.63
CA LEU A 127 8.53 6.41 -17.44
C LEU A 127 9.05 7.75 -17.97
N GLU A 128 8.15 8.63 -18.38
CA GLU A 128 8.47 9.97 -18.90
C GLU A 128 9.05 10.88 -17.81
N GLN A 129 8.75 10.58 -16.55
CA GLN A 129 9.18 11.36 -15.38
C GLN A 129 10.44 10.75 -14.70
N LYS A 130 10.96 9.63 -15.21
CA LYS A 130 12.04 8.88 -14.55
C LYS A 130 13.30 9.71 -14.31
N ASP A 131 13.66 10.57 -15.24
CA ASP A 131 14.84 11.42 -15.10
C ASP A 131 14.63 12.56 -14.07
N ASP A 132 13.37 12.91 -13.80
CA ASP A 132 12.95 13.99 -12.91
C ASP A 132 12.27 13.43 -11.63
N PHE A 133 12.52 12.16 -11.30
CA PHE A 133 11.84 11.45 -10.22
C PHE A 133 11.88 12.21 -8.89
N LYS A 134 12.96 12.91 -8.59
CA LYS A 134 13.12 13.69 -7.35
C LYS A 134 12.05 14.76 -7.19
N ALA A 135 11.88 15.61 -8.21
CA ALA A 135 10.88 16.67 -8.18
C ALA A 135 9.46 16.09 -8.12
N VAL A 136 9.20 14.99 -8.84
CA VAL A 136 7.89 14.32 -8.84
C VAL A 136 7.55 13.76 -7.47
N LEU A 137 8.48 12.99 -6.87
CA LEU A 137 8.25 12.35 -5.58
C LEU A 137 8.16 13.39 -4.45
N GLU A 138 9.05 14.39 -4.42
CA GLU A 138 8.99 15.47 -3.43
C GLU A 138 7.63 16.19 -3.50
N LYS A 139 7.16 16.53 -4.70
CA LYS A 139 5.85 17.16 -4.88
C LYS A 139 4.71 16.27 -4.37
N GLN A 140 4.71 14.99 -4.71
CA GLN A 140 3.68 14.06 -4.26
C GLN A 140 3.68 13.90 -2.73
N ILE A 141 4.86 13.83 -2.10
CA ILE A 141 5.00 13.73 -0.65
C ILE A 141 4.50 15.00 0.04
N VAL A 142 5.01 16.17 -0.38
CA VAL A 142 4.69 17.45 0.26
C VAL A 142 3.21 17.78 0.13
N GLU A 143 2.65 17.68 -1.07
CA GLU A 143 1.24 17.99 -1.32
C GLU A 143 0.30 16.90 -0.76
N GLY A 144 0.69 15.62 -0.82
CA GLY A 144 -0.15 14.51 -0.36
C GLY A 144 -0.22 14.36 1.16
N LEU A 145 0.78 14.86 1.88
CA LEU A 145 0.85 14.85 3.34
C LEU A 145 0.66 16.24 3.94
N GLU A 146 0.19 17.21 3.15
CA GLU A 146 -0.08 18.56 3.62
C GLU A 146 -1.07 18.57 4.79
N GLY A 147 -0.72 19.30 5.85
CA GLY A 147 -1.56 19.46 7.05
C GLY A 147 -1.61 18.26 7.99
N ILE A 148 -0.87 17.18 7.71
CA ILE A 148 -0.77 16.04 8.62
C ILE A 148 0.20 16.39 9.77
N SER A 149 -0.24 16.17 11.01
CA SER A 149 0.57 16.41 12.22
C SER A 149 0.91 15.13 12.98
N ASP A 150 0.17 14.04 12.78
CA ASP A 150 0.44 12.73 13.36
C ASP A 150 0.68 11.70 12.26
N PHE A 151 1.93 11.27 12.16
CA PHE A 151 2.40 10.30 11.16
C PHE A 151 2.46 8.86 11.66
N SER A 152 2.03 8.57 12.89
CA SER A 152 2.16 7.24 13.52
C SER A 152 1.48 6.11 12.73
N ASN A 153 0.48 6.45 11.94
CA ASN A 153 -0.29 5.52 11.10
C ASN A 153 -0.04 5.72 9.59
N VAL A 154 1.06 6.37 9.21
CA VAL A 154 1.44 6.56 7.80
C VAL A 154 2.54 5.59 7.40
N ILE A 155 2.33 4.90 6.30
CA ILE A 155 3.29 4.04 5.61
C ILE A 155 3.38 4.56 4.17
N VAL A 156 4.58 4.83 3.68
CA VAL A 156 4.78 5.27 2.29
C VAL A 156 4.99 4.04 1.40
N ALA A 157 4.40 4.02 0.21
CA ALA A 157 4.66 2.99 -0.79
C ALA A 157 5.21 3.65 -2.06
N TYR A 158 6.44 3.32 -2.43
CA TYR A 158 7.05 3.78 -3.67
C TYR A 158 6.72 2.82 -4.82
N GLU A 159 6.05 3.35 -5.82
CA GLU A 159 5.61 2.64 -7.01
C GLU A 159 6.37 3.19 -8.24
N PRO A 160 7.47 2.55 -8.70
CA PRO A 160 8.03 2.87 -10.02
C PRO A 160 7.00 2.48 -11.09
N VAL A 161 6.14 3.43 -11.53
CA VAL A 161 4.98 3.15 -12.40
C VAL A 161 5.42 2.45 -13.69
N TRP A 162 6.59 2.80 -14.18
CA TRP A 162 7.21 2.19 -15.37
C TRP A 162 7.61 0.71 -15.18
N ALA A 163 7.66 0.22 -13.93
CA ALA A 163 7.98 -1.17 -13.60
C ALA A 163 6.75 -1.97 -13.11
N ILE A 164 5.55 -1.39 -13.12
CA ILE A 164 4.33 -2.08 -12.68
C ILE A 164 3.65 -2.72 -13.89
N GLY A 165 3.54 -4.06 -13.92
CA GLY A 165 2.82 -4.80 -14.96
C GLY A 165 3.45 -4.74 -16.36
N THR A 166 4.62 -4.13 -16.52
CA THR A 166 5.30 -3.95 -17.81
C THR A 166 6.32 -5.04 -18.13
N GLY A 167 6.61 -5.90 -17.16
CA GLY A 167 7.73 -6.86 -17.25
C GLY A 167 9.11 -6.24 -16.98
N LYS A 168 9.22 -4.91 -16.85
CA LYS A 168 10.44 -4.25 -16.39
C LYS A 168 10.53 -4.37 -14.87
N VAL A 169 11.74 -4.53 -14.36
CA VAL A 169 12.03 -4.59 -12.91
C VAL A 169 13.01 -3.48 -12.60
N ALA A 170 12.75 -2.70 -11.54
CA ALA A 170 13.72 -1.76 -11.03
C ALA A 170 14.92 -2.54 -10.48
N THR A 171 16.14 -2.04 -10.72
CA THR A 171 17.33 -2.67 -10.15
C THR A 171 17.39 -2.43 -8.64
N ILE A 172 18.17 -3.22 -7.92
CA ILE A 172 18.41 -3.02 -6.49
C ILE A 172 18.96 -1.63 -6.23
N GLU A 173 19.87 -1.15 -7.05
CA GLU A 173 20.47 0.19 -6.97
C GLU A 173 19.42 1.28 -7.21
N ASP A 174 18.47 1.09 -8.15
CA ASP A 174 17.36 2.01 -8.36
C ASP A 174 16.48 2.10 -7.09
N ILE A 175 16.17 0.95 -6.48
CA ILE A 175 15.35 0.89 -5.27
C ILE A 175 16.05 1.60 -4.11
N GLU A 176 17.30 1.27 -3.83
CA GLU A 176 18.07 1.89 -2.75
C GLU A 176 18.17 3.40 -2.92
N LYS A 177 18.53 3.85 -4.13
CA LYS A 177 18.65 5.28 -4.45
C LYS A 177 17.35 6.04 -4.20
N VAL A 178 16.22 5.50 -4.62
CA VAL A 178 14.94 6.20 -4.50
C VAL A 178 14.42 6.12 -3.06
N HIS A 179 14.53 5.00 -2.37
CA HIS A 179 14.14 4.89 -0.96
C HIS A 179 14.94 5.84 -0.06
N ALA A 180 16.27 5.91 -0.25
CA ALA A 180 17.12 6.87 0.47
C ALA A 180 16.70 8.33 0.21
N TYR A 181 16.34 8.66 -1.03
CA TYR A 181 15.83 9.99 -1.36
C TYR A 181 14.49 10.28 -0.68
N ILE A 182 13.54 9.35 -0.70
CA ILE A 182 12.24 9.51 -0.02
C ILE A 182 12.45 9.75 1.48
N LYS A 183 13.34 9.00 2.13
CA LYS A 183 13.70 9.21 3.54
C LYS A 183 14.22 10.63 3.78
N THR A 184 15.13 11.10 2.94
CA THR A 184 15.65 12.48 3.03
C THR A 184 14.52 13.52 2.95
N VAL A 185 13.59 13.36 2.00
CA VAL A 185 12.44 14.28 1.87
C VAL A 185 11.54 14.25 3.10
N LEU A 186 11.23 13.06 3.64
CA LEU A 186 10.39 12.91 4.83
C LEU A 186 11.02 13.55 6.07
N ASP A 187 12.34 13.37 6.26
CA ASP A 187 13.08 14.01 7.35
C ASP A 187 13.15 15.53 7.20
N GLU A 188 13.57 16.04 6.02
CA GLU A 188 13.72 17.48 5.78
C GLU A 188 12.40 18.26 5.82
N LYS A 189 11.29 17.67 5.35
CA LYS A 189 10.01 18.39 5.24
C LYS A 189 9.13 18.21 6.48
N PHE A 190 9.21 17.05 7.16
CA PHE A 190 8.30 16.70 8.25
C PHE A 190 9.01 16.26 9.54
N GLY A 191 10.32 16.00 9.52
CA GLY A 191 11.08 15.52 10.67
C GLY A 191 10.70 14.11 11.11
N VAL A 192 10.33 13.23 10.17
CA VAL A 192 9.84 11.87 10.45
C VAL A 192 10.60 10.79 9.70
N ASP A 193 10.74 9.63 10.34
CA ASP A 193 11.25 8.40 9.73
C ASP A 193 10.11 7.38 9.61
N LEU A 194 9.55 7.26 8.40
CA LEU A 194 8.41 6.39 8.12
C LEU A 194 8.84 5.10 7.41
N PRO A 195 8.11 3.99 7.59
CA PRO A 195 8.30 2.80 6.77
C PRO A 195 8.05 3.12 5.29
N ILE A 196 8.98 2.74 4.41
CA ILE A 196 8.83 2.88 2.97
C ILE A 196 8.77 1.50 2.33
N LEU A 197 7.66 1.21 1.65
CA LEU A 197 7.45 -0.05 0.94
C LEU A 197 7.90 0.09 -0.51
N TYR A 198 8.47 -0.99 -1.05
CA TYR A 198 8.64 -1.09 -2.49
C TYR A 198 7.37 -1.66 -3.13
N GLY A 199 6.77 -0.93 -4.07
CA GLY A 199 5.51 -1.24 -4.75
C GLY A 199 5.66 -1.61 -6.23
N GLY A 200 6.85 -1.92 -6.69
CA GLY A 200 7.08 -2.42 -8.05
C GLY A 200 6.83 -3.93 -8.17
N SER A 201 7.49 -4.57 -9.15
CA SER A 201 7.33 -6.00 -9.40
C SER A 201 8.03 -6.83 -8.31
N VAL A 202 7.23 -7.39 -7.39
CA VAL A 202 7.69 -8.29 -6.33
C VAL A 202 7.15 -9.69 -6.61
N LYS A 203 8.04 -10.70 -6.48
CA LYS A 203 7.75 -12.12 -6.64
C LYS A 203 8.49 -12.92 -5.56
N PRO A 204 8.12 -14.19 -5.31
CA PRO A 204 8.86 -15.05 -4.37
C PRO A 204 10.37 -15.10 -4.64
N GLU A 205 10.77 -15.06 -5.92
CA GLU A 205 12.17 -15.22 -6.34
C GLU A 205 13.05 -14.00 -6.02
N ASN A 206 12.49 -12.79 -5.93
CA ASN A 206 13.24 -11.55 -5.68
C ASN A 206 12.93 -10.90 -4.33
N SER A 207 11.92 -11.39 -3.61
CA SER A 207 11.43 -10.74 -2.38
C SER A 207 12.48 -10.69 -1.27
N ALA A 208 13.27 -11.74 -1.10
CA ALA A 208 14.32 -11.80 -0.07
C ALA A 208 15.39 -10.72 -0.30
N GLU A 209 15.84 -10.55 -1.55
CA GLU A 209 16.82 -9.53 -1.92
C GLU A 209 16.30 -8.12 -1.68
N ILE A 210 15.06 -7.83 -2.12
CA ILE A 210 14.41 -6.53 -1.91
C ILE A 210 14.21 -6.23 -0.43
N LEU A 211 13.72 -7.20 0.35
CA LEU A 211 13.47 -7.03 1.77
C LEU A 211 14.74 -6.93 2.63
N ALA A 212 15.89 -7.39 2.11
CA ALA A 212 17.18 -7.23 2.77
C ALA A 212 17.73 -5.80 2.71
N LEU A 213 17.22 -4.94 1.82
CA LEU A 213 17.67 -3.56 1.70
C LEU A 213 17.36 -2.76 2.96
N GLN A 214 18.31 -1.92 3.37
CA GLN A 214 18.25 -1.18 4.64
C GLN A 214 17.03 -0.27 4.71
N ASP A 215 16.75 0.50 3.65
CA ASP A 215 15.70 1.52 3.62
C ASP A 215 14.35 1.00 3.09
N VAL A 216 14.25 -0.30 2.83
CA VAL A 216 12.98 -0.95 2.46
C VAL A 216 12.28 -1.43 3.72
N GLY A 217 11.23 -0.75 4.12
CA GLY A 217 10.37 -1.09 5.27
C GLY A 217 9.39 -2.25 5.00
N GLY A 218 9.29 -2.70 3.75
CA GLY A 218 8.39 -3.77 3.33
C GLY A 218 8.06 -3.70 1.85
N VAL A 219 6.98 -4.38 1.45
CA VAL A 219 6.53 -4.46 0.05
C VAL A 219 5.02 -4.29 -0.08
N LEU A 220 4.59 -3.63 -1.17
CA LEU A 220 3.20 -3.57 -1.62
C LEU A 220 3.08 -4.42 -2.90
N ILE A 221 2.32 -5.51 -2.84
CA ILE A 221 2.35 -6.58 -3.83
C ILE A 221 1.05 -6.62 -4.61
N GLY A 222 1.13 -6.52 -5.94
CA GLY A 222 -0.01 -6.70 -6.85
C GLY A 222 -0.18 -8.17 -7.27
N GLY A 223 0.00 -8.49 -8.55
CA GLY A 223 -0.33 -9.79 -9.12
C GLY A 223 0.18 -11.04 -8.38
N ALA A 224 1.36 -10.97 -7.77
CA ALA A 224 1.91 -12.12 -7.02
C ALA A 224 1.14 -12.42 -5.72
N CYS A 225 0.38 -11.48 -5.18
CA CYS A 225 -0.42 -11.70 -3.96
C CYS A 225 -1.77 -12.38 -4.23
N LEU A 226 -2.19 -12.53 -5.47
CA LEU A 226 -3.50 -13.13 -5.79
C LEU A 226 -3.55 -14.65 -5.50
N LYS A 227 -2.39 -15.29 -5.40
CA LYS A 227 -2.25 -16.67 -4.96
C LYS A 227 -1.69 -16.70 -3.54
N ALA A 228 -2.38 -17.36 -2.64
CA ALA A 228 -2.00 -17.46 -1.23
C ALA A 228 -0.60 -18.05 -1.03
N GLU A 229 -0.21 -19.03 -1.87
CA GLU A 229 1.11 -19.66 -1.83
C GLU A 229 2.24 -18.67 -2.13
N SER A 230 2.08 -17.86 -3.18
CA SER A 230 3.05 -16.84 -3.55
C SER A 230 3.15 -15.76 -2.48
N PHE A 231 2.01 -15.29 -1.97
CA PHE A 231 1.97 -14.28 -0.93
C PHE A 231 2.59 -14.77 0.38
N ALA A 232 2.28 -15.99 0.82
CA ALA A 232 2.89 -16.60 1.99
C ALA A 232 4.41 -16.79 1.83
N SER A 233 4.86 -17.18 0.63
CA SER A 233 6.29 -17.30 0.34
C SER A 233 7.02 -15.96 0.47
N ILE A 234 6.45 -14.87 -0.07
CA ILE A 234 7.00 -13.52 0.09
C ILE A 234 6.99 -13.10 1.58
N ALA A 235 5.92 -13.38 2.31
CA ALA A 235 5.82 -13.04 3.72
C ALA A 235 6.86 -13.76 4.60
N LYS A 236 7.30 -14.95 4.20
CA LYS A 236 8.39 -15.71 4.88
C LYS A 236 9.80 -15.19 4.57
N SER A 237 9.96 -14.40 3.49
CA SER A 237 11.26 -13.86 3.05
C SER A 237 11.77 -12.68 3.87
N ARG A 238 10.99 -12.18 4.82
CA ARG A 238 11.30 -11.01 5.68
C ARG A 238 12.25 -11.37 6.83
#